data_a90f53fbefefbe175c781f40467fbe31
#
_entry.id   a90f53fbefefbe175c781f40467fbe31
#
_cell.length_a   1.000
_cell.length_b   1.000
_cell.length_c   1.000
_cell.angle_alpha   90.00
_cell.angle_beta   90.00
_cell.angle_gamma   90.00
#
_symmetry.space_group_name_H-M   'P 1'
#
loop_
_entity.id
_entity.type
_entity.pdbx_description
1 polymer ?
#
loop_
_entity_poly.entity_id
_entity_poly.type
_entity_poly.pdbx_seq_one_letter_code
_entity_poly.pdbx_strand_id
1 'polypeptide(L)'
;TLESFGIRAQSGEVVRGPSVTRYEFQLEQGVKLSKVTSLSDDLALALGVGSIRIAPIPEKNSVIGIEVPNKHSSLVLIRDVLEGKAFRGHTSKVAFAVGRDIAGHDIVGNISKLPHVLIAGTTGSGKSVCINTLIVSLLYKATPDEVRFIMVDPKMVELNPYNGIPHLLIPVVTDPKKAAGALQW
;
A
#
# COMPACT_ATOMS: atom_id res chain seq x y z
N THR A 1 -16.09 -18.14 17.22
CA THR A 1 -16.22 -16.73 17.65
C THR A 1 -17.41 -16.03 16.97
N LEU A 2 -17.65 -16.15 15.65
CA LEU A 2 -18.82 -15.54 15.00
C LEU A 2 -20.14 -16.11 15.54
N GLU A 3 -20.19 -17.41 15.82
CA GLU A 3 -21.35 -18.07 16.41
C GLU A 3 -21.70 -17.54 17.81
N SER A 4 -20.69 -17.20 18.63
CA SER A 4 -20.91 -16.60 19.95
C SER A 4 -21.59 -15.23 19.88
N PHE A 5 -21.50 -14.55 18.75
CA PHE A 5 -22.19 -13.29 18.44
C PHE A 5 -23.50 -13.49 17.65
N GLY A 6 -23.97 -14.72 17.53
CA GLY A 6 -25.21 -15.04 16.83
C GLY A 6 -25.12 -14.85 15.30
N ILE A 7 -23.92 -14.96 14.74
CA ILE A 7 -23.68 -14.93 13.30
C ILE A 7 -23.42 -16.37 12.84
N ARG A 8 -24.30 -16.89 11.98
CA ARG A 8 -24.12 -18.19 11.35
C ARG A 8 -23.33 -18.01 10.07
N ALA A 9 -22.17 -18.66 10.02
CA ALA A 9 -21.27 -18.61 8.88
C ALA A 9 -20.42 -19.90 8.82
N GLN A 10 -20.11 -20.32 7.62
CA GLN A 10 -19.19 -21.44 7.39
C GLN A 10 -17.77 -20.87 7.15
N SER A 11 -16.77 -21.51 7.76
CA SER A 11 -15.37 -21.15 7.53
C SER A 11 -14.94 -21.53 6.12
N GLY A 12 -14.31 -20.57 5.44
CA GLY A 12 -13.75 -20.74 4.10
C GLY A 12 -12.22 -20.74 4.13
N GLU A 13 -11.64 -20.06 3.16
CA GLU A 13 -10.19 -19.97 2.96
C GLU A 13 -9.51 -19.07 4.00
N VAL A 14 -8.26 -19.36 4.32
CA VAL A 14 -7.38 -18.52 5.15
C VAL A 14 -6.21 -18.06 4.31
N VAL A 15 -6.13 -16.75 4.06
CA VAL A 15 -5.07 -16.13 3.26
C VAL A 15 -4.14 -15.37 4.20
N ARG A 16 -2.88 -15.80 4.28
CA ARG A 16 -1.85 -15.17 5.11
C ARG A 16 -1.02 -14.19 4.29
N GLY A 17 -1.14 -12.91 4.61
CA GLY A 17 -0.30 -11.86 4.04
C GLY A 17 0.82 -11.41 4.97
N PRO A 18 1.64 -10.44 4.52
CA PRO A 18 2.79 -9.96 5.29
C PRO A 18 2.41 -9.29 6.62
N SER A 19 1.32 -8.54 6.65
CA SER A 19 0.89 -7.73 7.81
C SER A 19 -0.43 -8.18 8.40
N VAL A 20 -1.30 -8.79 7.60
CA VAL A 20 -2.64 -9.24 8.00
C VAL A 20 -2.91 -10.66 7.51
N THR A 21 -3.75 -11.38 8.23
CA THR A 21 -4.32 -12.65 7.78
C THR A 21 -5.80 -12.43 7.53
N ARG A 22 -6.27 -12.78 6.34
CA ARG A 22 -7.69 -12.75 5.97
C ARG A 22 -8.31 -14.11 6.17
N TYR A 23 -9.35 -14.16 6.98
CA TYR A 23 -10.21 -15.32 7.17
C TYR A 23 -11.49 -15.11 6.39
N GLU A 24 -11.80 -16.00 5.47
CA GLU A 24 -13.01 -15.94 4.66
C GLU A 24 -14.13 -16.75 5.31
N PHE A 25 -15.34 -16.18 5.29
CA PHE A 25 -16.53 -16.84 5.81
C PHE A 25 -17.68 -16.72 4.82
N GLN A 26 -18.31 -17.84 4.52
CA GLN A 26 -19.57 -17.89 3.79
C GLN A 26 -20.71 -17.60 4.77
N LEU A 27 -21.39 -16.46 4.60
CA LEU A 27 -22.56 -16.13 5.40
C LEU A 27 -23.77 -16.98 5.02
N GLU A 28 -24.52 -17.45 6.00
CA GLU A 28 -25.81 -18.11 5.75
C GLU A 28 -26.83 -17.14 5.16
N GLN A 29 -27.82 -17.71 4.46
CA GLN A 29 -28.86 -16.92 3.80
C GLN A 29 -29.64 -16.07 4.80
N GLY A 30 -29.81 -14.78 4.50
CA GLY A 30 -30.50 -13.81 5.37
C GLY A 30 -29.59 -13.07 6.36
N VAL A 31 -28.32 -13.43 6.51
CA VAL A 31 -27.37 -12.67 7.34
C VAL A 31 -26.95 -11.41 6.59
N LYS A 32 -27.24 -10.24 7.14
CA LYS A 32 -26.86 -8.95 6.57
C LYS A 32 -25.40 -8.62 6.90
N LEU A 33 -24.64 -8.12 5.92
CA LEU A 33 -23.26 -7.67 6.12
C LEU A 33 -23.16 -6.63 7.24
N SER A 34 -24.11 -5.67 7.30
CA SER A 34 -24.14 -4.63 8.35
C SER A 34 -24.18 -5.19 9.76
N LYS A 35 -24.83 -6.34 9.97
CA LYS A 35 -24.83 -7.02 11.27
C LYS A 35 -23.45 -7.53 11.66
N VAL A 36 -22.66 -7.97 10.68
CA VAL A 36 -21.28 -8.45 10.93
C VAL A 36 -20.32 -7.28 11.11
N THR A 37 -20.43 -6.26 10.28
CA THR A 37 -19.54 -5.08 10.37
C THR A 37 -19.76 -4.27 11.64
N SER A 38 -20.98 -4.26 12.22
CA SER A 38 -21.23 -3.60 13.51
C SER A 38 -20.54 -4.29 14.70
N LEU A 39 -20.07 -5.53 14.53
CA LEU A 39 -19.35 -6.29 15.55
C LEU A 39 -17.83 -6.18 15.44
N SER A 40 -17.31 -5.29 14.60
CA SER A 40 -15.87 -5.17 14.36
C SER A 40 -15.07 -4.95 15.64
N ASP A 41 -15.51 -4.08 16.51
CA ASP A 41 -14.82 -3.73 17.77
C ASP A 41 -14.91 -4.88 18.79
N ASP A 42 -16.08 -5.52 18.89
CA ASP A 42 -16.27 -6.68 19.78
C ASP A 42 -15.42 -7.87 19.33
N LEU A 43 -15.34 -8.10 18.02
CA LEU A 43 -14.50 -9.15 17.45
C LEU A 43 -13.01 -8.82 17.62
N ALA A 44 -12.60 -7.56 17.44
CA ALA A 44 -11.22 -7.13 17.68
C ALA A 44 -10.81 -7.37 19.14
N LEU A 45 -11.70 -7.00 20.09
CA LEU A 45 -11.50 -7.25 21.52
C LEU A 45 -11.37 -8.75 21.81
N ALA A 46 -12.28 -9.56 21.28
CA ALA A 46 -12.28 -11.01 21.48
C ALA A 46 -11.03 -11.69 20.89
N LEU A 47 -10.44 -11.12 19.82
CA LEU A 47 -9.22 -11.61 19.19
C LEU A 47 -7.94 -11.02 19.83
N GLY A 48 -8.06 -10.05 20.73
CA GLY A 48 -6.93 -9.39 21.38
C GLY A 48 -6.10 -8.53 20.45
N VAL A 49 -6.76 -7.89 19.44
CA VAL A 49 -6.12 -7.00 18.46
C VAL A 49 -6.73 -5.60 18.53
N GLY A 50 -5.97 -4.60 18.09
CA GLY A 50 -6.43 -3.20 18.17
C GLY A 50 -7.59 -2.87 17.23
N SER A 51 -7.66 -3.51 16.06
CA SER A 51 -8.76 -3.34 15.10
C SER A 51 -8.74 -4.49 14.10
N ILE A 52 -9.90 -4.74 13.48
CA ILE A 52 -10.05 -5.65 12.34
C ILE A 52 -10.79 -4.94 11.21
N ARG A 53 -10.64 -5.46 10.00
CA ARG A 53 -11.41 -4.99 8.85
C ARG A 53 -12.32 -6.11 8.35
N ILE A 54 -13.60 -5.80 8.14
CA ILE A 54 -14.58 -6.72 7.59
C ILE A 54 -15.07 -6.16 6.27
N ALA A 55 -14.91 -6.92 5.19
CA ALA A 55 -15.30 -6.52 3.85
C ALA A 55 -15.81 -7.72 3.04
N PRO A 56 -16.73 -7.49 2.08
CA PRO A 56 -17.09 -8.55 1.14
C PRO A 56 -15.89 -8.90 0.25
N ILE A 57 -15.80 -10.16 -0.15
CA ILE A 57 -14.80 -10.62 -1.10
C ILE A 57 -15.34 -10.41 -2.51
N PRO A 58 -14.67 -9.62 -3.36
CA PRO A 58 -15.06 -9.49 -4.76
C PRO A 58 -15.15 -10.87 -5.44
N GLU A 59 -16.12 -11.01 -6.32
CA GLU A 59 -16.34 -12.23 -7.13
C GLU A 59 -16.82 -13.49 -6.36
N LYS A 60 -16.92 -13.44 -5.02
CA LYS A 60 -17.47 -14.51 -4.18
C LYS A 60 -18.80 -14.09 -3.56
N ASN A 61 -19.90 -14.70 -4.00
CA ASN A 61 -21.24 -14.39 -3.47
C ASN A 61 -21.38 -14.76 -1.99
N SER A 62 -21.89 -13.84 -1.18
CA SER A 62 -22.11 -14.02 0.27
C SER A 62 -20.87 -14.42 1.08
N VAL A 63 -19.66 -14.17 0.54
CA VAL A 63 -18.40 -14.39 1.26
C VAL A 63 -17.88 -13.07 1.78
N ILE A 64 -17.54 -13.06 3.05
CA ILE A 64 -16.86 -11.95 3.71
C ILE A 64 -15.41 -12.33 4.07
N GLY A 65 -14.52 -11.36 4.03
CA GLY A 65 -13.17 -11.45 4.58
C GLY A 65 -13.07 -10.68 5.89
N ILE A 66 -12.55 -11.33 6.92
CA ILE A 66 -12.16 -10.71 8.18
C ILE A 66 -10.64 -10.63 8.19
N GLU A 67 -10.11 -9.43 8.07
CA GLU A 67 -8.67 -9.15 8.08
C GLU A 67 -8.22 -8.84 9.50
N VAL A 68 -7.35 -9.72 10.03
CA VAL A 68 -6.83 -9.63 11.39
C VAL A 68 -5.33 -9.31 11.31
N PRO A 69 -4.83 -8.27 12.01
CA PRO A 69 -3.40 -7.98 12.05
C PRO A 69 -2.59 -9.18 12.57
N ASN A 70 -1.48 -9.46 11.92
CA ASN A 70 -0.55 -10.49 12.36
C ASN A 70 0.17 -10.05 13.64
N LYS A 71 0.40 -10.95 14.59
CA LYS A 71 1.23 -10.67 15.78
C LYS A 71 2.66 -10.28 15.42
N HIS A 72 3.19 -10.88 14.36
CA HIS A 72 4.50 -10.57 13.79
C HIS A 72 4.31 -10.29 12.31
N SER A 73 4.51 -9.03 11.91
CA SER A 73 4.49 -8.64 10.51
C SER A 73 5.80 -9.03 9.84
N SER A 74 5.74 -9.56 8.63
CA SER A 74 6.91 -9.79 7.79
C SER A 74 7.26 -8.51 7.04
N LEU A 75 8.54 -8.15 7.02
CA LEU A 75 9.01 -7.02 6.22
C LEU A 75 8.90 -7.35 4.72
N VAL A 76 8.34 -6.42 3.98
CA VAL A 76 8.34 -6.45 2.51
C VAL A 76 9.50 -5.57 2.04
N LEU A 77 10.58 -6.21 1.58
CA LEU A 77 11.75 -5.47 1.09
C LEU A 77 11.48 -4.97 -0.32
N ILE A 78 11.87 -3.72 -0.60
CA ILE A 78 11.77 -3.14 -1.95
C ILE A 78 12.51 -4.00 -2.98
N ARG A 79 13.67 -4.54 -2.62
CA ARG A 79 14.45 -5.44 -3.48
C ARG A 79 13.61 -6.59 -4.00
N ASP A 80 12.87 -7.27 -3.13
CA ASP A 80 12.10 -8.46 -3.50
C ASP A 80 11.03 -8.12 -4.55
N VAL A 81 10.38 -6.95 -4.41
CA VAL A 81 9.37 -6.49 -5.36
C VAL A 81 10.01 -6.05 -6.69
N LEU A 82 11.16 -5.34 -6.65
CA LEU A 82 11.88 -4.91 -7.85
C LEU A 82 12.44 -6.09 -8.65
N GLU A 83 12.87 -7.15 -7.97
CA GLU A 83 13.34 -8.39 -8.59
C GLU A 83 12.19 -9.30 -9.05
N GLY A 84 10.97 -9.05 -8.57
CA GLY A 84 9.77 -9.80 -8.90
C GLY A 84 9.39 -9.72 -10.39
N LYS A 85 8.72 -10.77 -10.86
CA LYS A 85 8.28 -10.87 -12.27
C LYS A 85 7.35 -9.73 -12.68
N ALA A 86 6.50 -9.27 -11.77
CA ALA A 86 5.54 -8.20 -12.02
C ALA A 86 6.25 -6.87 -12.36
N PHE A 87 7.30 -6.50 -11.62
CA PHE A 87 8.06 -5.28 -11.87
C PHE A 87 8.99 -5.42 -13.07
N ARG A 88 9.76 -6.51 -13.14
CA ARG A 88 10.71 -6.73 -14.26
C ARG A 88 10.00 -6.82 -15.60
N GLY A 89 8.86 -7.50 -15.67
CA GLY A 89 8.07 -7.67 -16.90
C GLY A 89 7.24 -6.45 -17.28
N HIS A 90 7.15 -5.42 -16.43
CA HIS A 90 6.36 -4.24 -16.73
C HIS A 90 7.05 -3.36 -17.78
N THR A 91 6.36 -3.03 -18.87
CA THR A 91 6.91 -2.31 -20.03
C THR A 91 7.18 -0.83 -19.80
N SER A 92 6.42 -0.18 -18.90
CA SER A 92 6.56 1.25 -18.63
C SER A 92 7.85 1.57 -17.88
N LYS A 93 8.57 2.60 -18.32
CA LYS A 93 9.75 3.15 -17.64
C LYS A 93 9.44 3.88 -16.34
N VAL A 94 8.17 4.26 -16.16
CA VAL A 94 7.67 4.93 -14.95
C VAL A 94 6.78 4.00 -14.11
N ALA A 95 7.04 2.70 -14.19
CA ALA A 95 6.48 1.73 -13.27
C ALA A 95 7.18 1.81 -11.91
N PHE A 96 6.44 1.63 -10.82
CA PHE A 96 6.98 1.65 -9.47
C PHE A 96 6.43 0.52 -8.61
N ALA A 97 7.25 0.02 -7.70
CA ALA A 97 6.86 -0.97 -6.72
C ALA A 97 5.93 -0.32 -5.67
N VAL A 98 4.74 -0.86 -5.50
CA VAL A 98 3.81 -0.43 -4.45
C VAL A 98 4.05 -1.24 -3.17
N GLY A 99 4.29 -2.54 -3.31
CA GLY A 99 4.46 -3.47 -2.21
C GLY A 99 3.86 -4.84 -2.53
N ARG A 100 3.27 -5.46 -1.53
CA ARG A 100 2.55 -6.73 -1.66
C ARG A 100 1.12 -6.61 -1.16
N ASP A 101 0.23 -7.32 -1.83
CA ASP A 101 -1.15 -7.47 -1.37
C ASP A 101 -1.24 -8.45 -0.18
N ILE A 102 -2.46 -8.63 0.34
CA ILE A 102 -2.72 -9.55 1.46
C ILE A 102 -2.49 -11.03 1.11
N ALA A 103 -2.40 -11.38 -0.17
CA ALA A 103 -2.09 -12.73 -0.64
C ALA A 103 -0.58 -12.91 -0.92
N GLY A 104 0.22 -11.84 -0.75
CA GLY A 104 1.66 -11.85 -0.98
C GLY A 104 2.08 -11.59 -2.43
N HIS A 105 1.16 -11.21 -3.32
CA HIS A 105 1.48 -10.87 -4.70
C HIS A 105 2.12 -9.49 -4.79
N ASP A 106 3.14 -9.35 -5.63
CA ASP A 106 3.78 -8.07 -5.88
C ASP A 106 2.84 -7.13 -6.65
N ILE A 107 2.61 -5.94 -6.10
CA ILE A 107 1.79 -4.89 -6.69
C ILE A 107 2.69 -3.81 -7.29
N VAL A 108 2.48 -3.54 -8.57
CA VAL A 108 3.23 -2.57 -9.37
C VAL A 108 2.28 -1.51 -9.90
N GLY A 109 2.60 -0.25 -9.61
CA GLY A 109 1.90 0.91 -10.16
C GLY A 109 2.57 1.45 -11.41
N ASN A 110 1.88 2.36 -12.11
CA ASN A 110 2.42 3.08 -13.25
C ASN A 110 2.03 4.55 -13.17
N ILE A 111 3.00 5.44 -12.98
CA ILE A 111 2.75 6.88 -12.83
C ILE A 111 2.11 7.49 -14.07
N SER A 112 2.44 7.02 -15.28
CA SER A 112 1.86 7.57 -16.50
C SER A 112 0.33 7.40 -16.61
N LYS A 113 -0.24 6.48 -15.83
CA LYS A 113 -1.69 6.28 -15.73
C LYS A 113 -2.35 7.11 -14.62
N LEU A 114 -1.56 7.83 -13.84
CA LEU A 114 -2.01 8.61 -12.70
C LEU A 114 -1.62 10.07 -12.95
N PRO A 115 -2.56 10.95 -13.34
CA PRO A 115 -2.25 12.35 -13.64
C PRO A 115 -1.69 13.07 -12.41
N HIS A 116 -2.19 12.73 -11.23
CA HIS A 116 -1.73 13.23 -9.93
C HIS A 116 -1.82 12.11 -8.90
N VAL A 117 -0.92 12.13 -7.92
CA VAL A 117 -0.90 11.16 -6.82
C VAL A 117 -0.82 11.91 -5.50
N LEU A 118 -1.74 11.63 -4.59
CA LEU A 118 -1.68 12.07 -3.21
C LEU A 118 -1.32 10.88 -2.32
N ILE A 119 -0.21 11.01 -1.59
CA ILE A 119 0.21 10.02 -0.58
C ILE A 119 0.01 10.66 0.79
N ALA A 120 -0.92 10.12 1.57
CA ALA A 120 -1.26 10.61 2.90
C ALA A 120 -1.18 9.48 3.93
N GLY A 121 -0.91 9.85 5.18
CA GLY A 121 -0.84 8.90 6.29
C GLY A 121 -0.40 9.57 7.58
N THR A 122 -0.73 8.96 8.71
CA THR A 122 -0.29 9.40 10.04
C THR A 122 1.21 9.17 10.23
N THR A 123 1.79 9.76 11.26
CA THR A 123 3.20 9.52 11.62
C THR A 123 3.44 8.01 11.80
N GLY A 124 4.49 7.49 11.19
CA GLY A 124 4.82 6.05 11.24
C GLY A 124 4.03 5.14 10.28
N SER A 125 3.09 5.68 9.48
CA SER A 125 2.31 4.87 8.52
C SER A 125 3.10 4.41 7.29
N GLY A 126 4.34 4.87 7.10
CA GLY A 126 5.17 4.51 5.96
C GLY A 126 5.07 5.47 4.76
N LYS A 127 4.48 6.68 4.91
CA LYS A 127 4.37 7.67 3.84
C LYS A 127 5.73 7.97 3.18
N SER A 128 6.75 8.28 3.97
CA SER A 128 8.10 8.55 3.48
C SER A 128 8.74 7.32 2.83
N VAL A 129 8.49 6.14 3.37
CA VAL A 129 8.93 4.88 2.76
C VAL A 129 8.30 4.69 1.39
N CYS A 130 7.00 4.96 1.24
CA CYS A 130 6.29 4.87 -0.03
C CYS A 130 6.86 5.83 -1.08
N ILE A 131 7.14 7.10 -0.69
CA ILE A 131 7.77 8.10 -1.58
C ILE A 131 9.15 7.64 -2.02
N ASN A 132 9.99 7.17 -1.09
CA ASN A 132 11.32 6.65 -1.40
C ASN A 132 11.25 5.41 -2.31
N THR A 133 10.32 4.49 -2.04
CA THR A 133 10.10 3.30 -2.88
C THR A 133 9.74 3.69 -4.31
N LEU A 134 8.88 4.71 -4.48
CA LEU A 134 8.51 5.24 -5.78
C LEU A 134 9.74 5.80 -6.51
N ILE A 135 10.50 6.70 -5.87
CA ILE A 135 11.70 7.31 -6.45
C ILE A 135 12.73 6.22 -6.84
N VAL A 136 13.07 5.33 -5.91
CA VAL A 136 14.03 4.25 -6.14
C VAL A 136 13.58 3.33 -7.28
N SER A 137 12.30 3.04 -7.39
CA SER A 137 11.76 2.23 -8.48
C SER A 137 12.01 2.87 -9.86
N LEU A 138 11.83 4.18 -9.97
CA LEU A 138 12.08 4.92 -11.20
C LEU A 138 13.58 4.97 -11.52
N LEU A 139 14.44 5.21 -10.53
CA LEU A 139 15.89 5.19 -10.69
C LEU A 139 16.40 3.80 -11.13
N TYR A 140 15.73 2.74 -10.70
CA TYR A 140 16.07 1.36 -11.09
C TYR A 140 15.68 1.02 -12.53
N LYS A 141 14.65 1.69 -13.07
CA LYS A 141 14.02 1.31 -14.33
C LYS A 141 14.32 2.24 -15.50
N ALA A 142 14.65 3.48 -15.22
CA ALA A 142 14.79 4.53 -16.24
C ALA A 142 16.14 5.25 -16.13
N THR A 143 16.68 5.63 -17.27
CA THR A 143 17.84 6.51 -17.37
C THR A 143 17.46 7.98 -17.18
N PRO A 144 18.44 8.88 -16.94
CA PRO A 144 18.17 10.32 -16.86
C PRO A 144 17.56 10.92 -18.12
N ASP A 145 17.75 10.31 -19.28
CA ASP A 145 17.15 10.77 -20.54
C ASP A 145 15.69 10.35 -20.68
N GLU A 146 15.26 9.33 -19.95
CA GLU A 146 13.91 8.79 -19.98
C GLU A 146 13.03 9.39 -18.88
N VAL A 147 13.61 9.71 -17.69
CA VAL A 147 12.90 10.24 -16.53
C VAL A 147 13.72 11.32 -15.84
N ARG A 148 13.12 12.45 -15.59
CA ARG A 148 13.68 13.57 -14.84
C ARG A 148 12.82 13.91 -13.64
N PHE A 149 13.45 14.43 -12.58
CA PHE A 149 12.77 14.85 -11.36
C PHE A 149 12.96 16.34 -11.09
N ILE A 150 11.89 16.95 -10.60
CA ILE A 150 11.92 18.16 -9.78
C ILE A 150 11.43 17.74 -8.40
N MET A 151 12.27 17.92 -7.38
CA MET A 151 11.96 17.55 -6.02
C MET A 151 11.86 18.80 -5.14
N VAL A 152 10.77 18.89 -4.35
CA VAL A 152 10.52 20.01 -3.43
C VAL A 152 10.34 19.43 -2.03
N ASP A 153 11.24 19.79 -1.11
CA ASP A 153 11.23 19.35 0.29
C ASP A 153 11.40 20.53 1.24
N PRO A 154 10.32 21.30 1.52
CA PRO A 154 10.39 22.49 2.36
C PRO A 154 10.73 22.19 3.82
N LYS A 155 10.60 20.94 4.25
CA LYS A 155 10.95 20.49 5.60
C LYS A 155 12.39 20.00 5.73
N MET A 156 13.08 19.77 4.62
CA MET A 156 14.45 19.25 4.54
C MET A 156 14.68 17.93 5.29
N VAL A 157 13.69 17.03 5.26
CA VAL A 157 13.73 15.78 6.06
C VAL A 157 13.79 14.51 5.25
N GLU A 158 13.33 14.51 3.99
CA GLU A 158 13.11 13.26 3.24
C GLU A 158 13.92 13.17 1.94
N LEU A 159 14.04 14.26 1.16
CA LEU A 159 14.56 14.21 -0.20
C LEU A 159 16.02 14.65 -0.37
N ASN A 160 16.63 15.21 0.66
CA ASN A 160 18.02 15.65 0.62
C ASN A 160 19.05 14.60 0.15
N PRO A 161 18.89 13.29 0.48
CA PRO A 161 19.80 12.25 -0.01
C PRO A 161 19.84 12.09 -1.54
N TYR A 162 18.84 12.60 -2.25
CA TYR A 162 18.77 12.54 -3.71
C TYR A 162 19.53 13.67 -4.42
N ASN A 163 20.07 14.66 -3.68
CA ASN A 163 20.89 15.70 -4.29
C ASN A 163 22.11 15.08 -5.00
N GLY A 164 22.35 15.53 -6.23
CA GLY A 164 23.46 15.06 -7.06
C GLY A 164 23.17 13.86 -7.95
N ILE A 165 21.99 13.25 -7.86
CA ILE A 165 21.63 12.20 -8.84
C ILE A 165 21.41 12.81 -10.22
N PRO A 166 21.82 12.11 -11.30
CA PRO A 166 21.74 12.67 -12.66
C PRO A 166 20.31 12.86 -13.18
N HIS A 167 19.31 12.30 -12.52
CA HIS A 167 17.90 12.45 -12.85
C HIS A 167 17.30 13.77 -12.39
N LEU A 168 17.95 14.52 -11.49
CA LEU A 168 17.46 15.83 -11.07
C LEU A 168 17.70 16.88 -12.17
N LEU A 169 16.65 17.66 -12.49
CA LEU A 169 16.77 18.86 -13.34
C LEU A 169 17.44 20.01 -12.60
N ILE A 170 17.13 20.14 -11.32
CA ILE A 170 17.67 21.16 -10.41
C ILE A 170 17.90 20.51 -9.04
N PRO A 171 18.78 21.03 -8.18
CA PRO A 171 18.92 20.57 -6.80
C PRO A 171 17.58 20.55 -6.08
N VAL A 172 17.43 19.69 -5.06
CA VAL A 172 16.21 19.62 -4.25
C VAL A 172 15.88 21.00 -3.69
N VAL A 173 14.67 21.47 -3.99
CA VAL A 173 14.20 22.81 -3.60
C VAL A 173 13.68 22.76 -2.17
N THR A 174 14.32 23.51 -1.28
CA THR A 174 13.96 23.56 0.15
C THR A 174 13.25 24.83 0.55
N ASP A 175 13.39 25.92 -0.24
CA ASP A 175 12.74 27.20 0.00
C ASP A 175 11.34 27.22 -0.67
N PRO A 176 10.25 27.42 0.11
CA PRO A 176 8.89 27.48 -0.43
C PRO A 176 8.70 28.56 -1.51
N LYS A 177 9.41 29.69 -1.41
CA LYS A 177 9.30 30.77 -2.40
C LYS A 177 9.93 30.36 -3.74
N LYS A 178 11.00 29.58 -3.70
CA LYS A 178 11.67 29.07 -4.90
C LYS A 178 10.90 27.89 -5.53
N ALA A 179 10.06 27.20 -4.75
CA ALA A 179 9.29 26.06 -5.24
C ALA A 179 8.32 26.46 -6.37
N ALA A 180 7.64 27.60 -6.24
CA ALA A 180 6.76 28.11 -7.30
C ALA A 180 7.53 28.40 -8.59
N GLY A 181 8.71 29.03 -8.51
CA GLY A 181 9.57 29.27 -9.66
C GLY A 181 10.10 27.99 -10.31
N ALA A 182 10.44 26.97 -9.51
CA ALA A 182 10.89 25.67 -10.02
C ALA A 182 9.81 24.92 -10.81
N LEU A 183 8.53 25.13 -10.47
CA LEU A 183 7.40 24.53 -11.18
C LEU A 183 6.92 25.34 -12.39
N GLN A 184 7.33 26.60 -12.50
CA GLN A 184 7.02 27.48 -13.63
C GLN A 184 8.05 27.37 -14.76
N TRP A 185 9.21 26.83 -14.46
CA TRP A 185 10.32 26.61 -15.41
C TRP A 185 10.04 25.44 -16.33
#